data_e59083589e9577b0dd02ea476b9840a6
#
_entry.id   e59083589e9577b0dd02ea476b9840a6
#
_cell.length_a   1.000
_cell.length_b   1.000
_cell.length_c   1.000
_cell.angle_alpha   90.00
_cell.angle_beta   90.00
_cell.angle_gamma   90.00
#
_symmetry.space_group_name_H-M   'P 1'
#
loop_
_entity.id
_entity.type
_entity.pdbx_description
1 polymer ?
#
loop_
_entity_poly.entity_id
_entity_poly.type
_entity_poly.pdbx_seq_one_letter_code
_entity_poly.pdbx_strand_id
1 'polypeptide(L)'
;MNIEDVRRMHGEWTAMSIHLGGGLYTLAPQPDARLRRLVQVAADLAGKPLSSLRVLDLACLEGHYGIEFALHGAEVLGIELREDNLAKAQFARDYLKLERLTLVKDDVRNVTVERYGVFDVVLCSGILYHLPAPDVFRFVRNLFEVCARLAIIDTFVALRPEVTLSFEGERYSGYWYKEHDESASRAERLRNLHSSVDNAQSFWLTPASLANLVSRVGFSSFYECLKPEHEVPCDRRAYVAIRGQAAGVLSSPPTRDMPHAAAPEQPRPPMYRKRGPLFRLAKRVLPQPAKDLIKPALRAAGILPPNGTPPWMKSAESSSPRRRGPK
;
A
#
# COMPACT_ATOMS: atom_id res chain seq x y z
N MET A 1 -5.17 -18.32 31.23
CA MET A 1 -3.82 -18.21 30.66
C MET A 1 -3.40 -16.76 30.80
N ASN A 2 -2.23 -16.46 31.32
CA ASN A 2 -1.70 -15.11 31.43
C ASN A 2 -0.74 -14.78 30.27
N ILE A 3 -0.31 -13.53 30.14
CA ILE A 3 0.54 -13.08 29.04
C ILE A 3 1.89 -13.78 29.00
N GLU A 4 2.48 -14.10 30.17
CA GLU A 4 3.77 -14.77 30.27
C GLU A 4 3.68 -16.24 29.83
N ASP A 5 2.53 -16.90 30.04
CA ASP A 5 2.29 -18.23 29.52
C ASP A 5 2.27 -18.24 28.00
N VAL A 6 1.62 -17.21 27.39
CA VAL A 6 1.55 -17.07 25.92
C VAL A 6 2.94 -16.81 25.35
N ARG A 7 3.73 -15.92 25.97
CA ARG A 7 5.11 -15.65 25.55
C ARG A 7 5.98 -16.90 25.58
N ARG A 8 5.85 -17.69 26.63
CA ARG A 8 6.62 -18.94 26.77
C ARG A 8 6.26 -19.97 25.71
N MET A 9 4.99 -20.08 25.33
CA MET A 9 4.50 -21.08 24.36
C MET A 9 4.64 -20.63 22.90
N HIS A 10 4.40 -19.34 22.62
CA HIS A 10 4.27 -18.83 21.25
C HIS A 10 5.28 -17.73 20.91
N GLY A 11 6.23 -17.45 21.81
CA GLY A 11 7.23 -16.39 21.64
C GLY A 11 6.70 -15.00 21.95
N GLU A 12 7.60 -14.03 21.92
CA GLU A 12 7.28 -12.61 22.13
C GLU A 12 6.37 -12.06 21.04
N TRP A 13 5.59 -11.03 21.37
CA TRP A 13 4.94 -10.20 20.33
C TRP A 13 6.02 -9.47 19.53
N THR A 14 5.83 -9.33 18.24
CA THR A 14 6.87 -8.82 17.35
C THR A 14 6.43 -7.67 16.46
N ALA A 15 5.11 -7.50 16.24
CA ALA A 15 4.60 -6.54 15.28
C ALA A 15 4.34 -5.17 15.92
N MET A 16 3.33 -5.10 16.79
CA MET A 16 2.88 -3.83 17.36
C MET A 16 2.40 -4.02 18.80
N SER A 17 2.42 -2.93 19.57
CA SER A 17 1.95 -2.95 20.96
C SER A 17 0.43 -2.91 21.02
N ILE A 18 -0.17 -3.89 21.68
CA ILE A 18 -1.62 -3.93 21.96
C ILE A 18 -1.80 -3.55 23.44
N HIS A 19 -2.64 -2.55 23.72
CA HIS A 19 -3.04 -2.18 25.06
C HIS A 19 -4.14 -3.14 25.55
N LEU A 20 -3.84 -3.91 26.57
CA LEU A 20 -4.76 -4.89 27.15
C LEU A 20 -5.62 -4.34 28.30
N GLY A 21 -5.44 -3.06 28.66
CA GLY A 21 -6.10 -2.43 29.79
C GLY A 21 -5.22 -2.39 31.06
N GLY A 22 -5.57 -1.52 32.03
CA GLY A 22 -4.84 -1.42 33.30
C GLY A 22 -3.34 -1.09 33.19
N GLY A 23 -2.91 -0.49 32.07
CA GLY A 23 -1.49 -0.22 31.82
C GLY A 23 -0.69 -1.43 31.32
N LEU A 24 -1.34 -2.56 31.04
CA LEU A 24 -0.72 -3.75 30.46
C LEU A 24 -0.65 -3.64 28.94
N TYR A 25 0.52 -3.93 28.37
CA TYR A 25 0.80 -3.92 26.94
C TYR A 25 1.51 -5.20 26.50
N THR A 26 1.26 -5.61 25.26
CA THR A 26 1.95 -6.78 24.68
C THR A 26 3.41 -6.51 24.37
N LEU A 27 3.73 -5.29 23.97
CA LEU A 27 5.09 -4.74 23.78
C LEU A 27 5.18 -3.37 24.46
N ALA A 28 6.38 -2.82 24.57
CA ALA A 28 6.56 -1.44 25.01
C ALA A 28 5.69 -0.49 24.18
N PRO A 29 4.89 0.38 24.80
CA PRO A 29 3.94 1.23 24.10
C PRO A 29 4.68 2.20 23.18
N GLN A 30 4.30 2.20 21.91
CA GLN A 30 4.78 3.13 20.90
C GLN A 30 3.61 3.63 20.06
N PRO A 31 3.60 4.92 19.65
CA PRO A 31 2.61 5.44 18.74
C PRO A 31 2.61 4.66 17.42
N ASP A 32 1.44 4.22 16.95
CA ASP A 32 1.29 3.62 15.63
C ASP A 32 0.50 4.55 14.70
N ALA A 33 1.23 5.35 13.93
CA ALA A 33 0.65 6.24 12.94
C ALA A 33 -0.06 5.48 11.81
N ARG A 34 0.37 4.24 11.50
CA ARG A 34 -0.25 3.40 10.48
C ARG A 34 -1.62 2.92 10.93
N LEU A 35 -1.74 2.37 12.14
CA LEU A 35 -3.02 1.95 12.71
C LEU A 35 -4.01 3.12 12.71
N ARG A 36 -3.59 4.27 13.25
CA ARG A 36 -4.41 5.49 13.27
C ARG A 36 -4.90 5.87 11.87
N ARG A 37 -4.02 5.78 10.87
CA ARG A 37 -4.38 6.11 9.49
C ARG A 37 -5.39 5.12 8.90
N LEU A 38 -5.23 3.82 9.15
CA LEU A 38 -6.16 2.80 8.66
C LEU A 38 -7.56 3.01 9.23
N VAL A 39 -7.67 3.25 10.54
CA VAL A 39 -8.96 3.51 11.21
C VAL A 39 -9.59 4.80 10.68
N GLN A 40 -8.80 5.89 10.54
CA GLN A 40 -9.30 7.16 10.03
C GLN A 40 -9.81 7.05 8.58
N VAL A 41 -9.06 6.38 7.70
CA VAL A 41 -9.49 6.14 6.31
C VAL A 41 -10.80 5.35 6.26
N ALA A 42 -10.94 4.32 7.10
CA ALA A 42 -12.18 3.56 7.18
C ALA A 42 -13.35 4.43 7.69
N ALA A 43 -13.12 5.24 8.73
CA ALA A 43 -14.14 6.15 9.27
C ALA A 43 -14.61 7.18 8.23
N ASP A 44 -13.67 7.73 7.44
CA ASP A 44 -13.97 8.78 6.46
C ASP A 44 -14.66 8.22 5.19
N LEU A 45 -14.28 7.01 4.74
CA LEU A 45 -14.63 6.53 3.41
C LEU A 45 -15.60 5.34 3.38
N ALA A 46 -15.82 4.65 4.50
CA ALA A 46 -16.73 3.49 4.50
C ALA A 46 -18.22 3.89 4.39
N GLY A 47 -18.56 5.17 4.59
CA GLY A 47 -19.92 5.69 4.43
C GLY A 47 -20.93 5.21 5.49
N LYS A 48 -20.44 4.64 6.59
CA LYS A 48 -21.23 4.25 7.76
C LYS A 48 -20.34 4.19 9.03
N PRO A 49 -20.93 4.22 10.23
CA PRO A 49 -20.17 4.17 11.49
C PRO A 49 -19.28 2.93 11.58
N LEU A 50 -18.11 3.05 12.21
CA LEU A 50 -17.17 1.93 12.42
C LEU A 50 -17.85 0.73 13.08
N SER A 51 -18.74 0.96 14.05
CA SER A 51 -19.49 -0.09 14.76
C SER A 51 -20.46 -0.91 13.89
N SER A 52 -20.78 -0.41 12.70
CA SER A 52 -21.64 -1.08 11.71
C SER A 52 -20.87 -1.75 10.60
N LEU A 53 -19.53 -1.66 10.61
CA LEU A 53 -18.68 -2.24 9.58
C LEU A 53 -18.51 -3.73 9.81
N ARG A 54 -18.40 -4.45 8.68
CA ARG A 54 -17.83 -5.79 8.60
C ARG A 54 -16.44 -5.66 7.98
N VAL A 55 -15.40 -6.05 8.73
CA VAL A 55 -14.01 -5.83 8.38
C VAL A 55 -13.28 -7.16 8.20
N LEU A 56 -12.51 -7.29 7.13
CA LEU A 56 -11.61 -8.41 6.90
C LEU A 56 -10.15 -7.95 7.10
N ASP A 57 -9.43 -8.60 8.01
CA ASP A 57 -8.00 -8.34 8.27
C ASP A 57 -7.17 -9.52 7.73
N LEU A 58 -6.51 -9.28 6.60
CA LEU A 58 -5.76 -10.31 5.85
C LEU A 58 -4.32 -10.40 6.34
N ALA A 59 -3.87 -11.61 6.70
CA ALA A 59 -2.60 -11.88 7.36
C ALA A 59 -2.45 -11.00 8.61
N CYS A 60 -3.43 -11.12 9.51
CA CYS A 60 -3.61 -10.23 10.65
C CYS A 60 -2.50 -10.33 11.72
N LEU A 61 -1.50 -11.20 11.53
CA LEU A 61 -0.41 -11.42 12.48
C LEU A 61 -0.94 -11.65 13.90
N GLU A 62 -0.55 -10.81 14.83
CA GLU A 62 -0.94 -10.81 16.25
C GLU A 62 -2.26 -10.06 16.50
N GLY A 63 -3.02 -9.73 15.43
CA GLY A 63 -4.39 -9.21 15.48
C GLY A 63 -4.53 -7.72 15.71
N HIS A 64 -3.45 -6.94 15.67
CA HIS A 64 -3.44 -5.54 16.10
C HIS A 64 -4.51 -4.68 15.40
N TYR A 65 -4.62 -4.76 14.07
CA TYR A 65 -5.61 -3.96 13.32
C TYR A 65 -7.03 -4.46 13.57
N GLY A 66 -7.25 -5.77 13.49
CA GLY A 66 -8.55 -6.37 13.76
C GLY A 66 -9.07 -6.07 15.16
N ILE A 67 -8.21 -6.10 16.18
CA ILE A 67 -8.52 -5.74 17.56
C ILE A 67 -8.99 -4.29 17.65
N GLU A 68 -8.29 -3.35 17.01
CA GLU A 68 -8.67 -1.94 17.04
C GLU A 68 -10.07 -1.71 16.42
N PHE A 69 -10.35 -2.30 15.27
CA PHE A 69 -11.68 -2.22 14.66
C PHE A 69 -12.77 -2.86 15.54
N ALA A 70 -12.45 -3.98 16.18
CA ALA A 70 -13.38 -4.63 17.12
C ALA A 70 -13.64 -3.79 18.36
N LEU A 71 -12.65 -3.07 18.90
CA LEU A 71 -12.81 -2.09 19.98
C LEU A 71 -13.74 -0.94 19.58
N HIS A 72 -13.78 -0.55 18.30
CA HIS A 72 -14.76 0.40 17.74
C HIS A 72 -16.14 -0.23 17.47
N GLY A 73 -16.32 -1.51 17.81
CA GLY A 73 -17.60 -2.22 17.67
C GLY A 73 -17.84 -2.86 16.31
N ALA A 74 -16.87 -2.85 15.40
CA ALA A 74 -16.99 -3.54 14.11
C ALA A 74 -17.07 -5.06 14.28
N GLU A 75 -17.72 -5.74 13.31
CA GLU A 75 -17.59 -7.18 13.14
C GLU A 75 -16.32 -7.46 12.35
N VAL A 76 -15.39 -8.21 12.92
CA VAL A 76 -14.08 -8.43 12.32
C VAL A 76 -13.80 -9.91 12.10
N LEU A 77 -13.30 -10.26 10.92
CA LEU A 77 -12.67 -11.52 10.61
C LEU A 77 -11.18 -11.30 10.36
N GLY A 78 -10.33 -11.88 11.20
CA GLY A 78 -8.88 -11.93 10.99
C GLY A 78 -8.44 -13.29 10.47
N ILE A 79 -7.62 -13.30 9.42
CA ILE A 79 -7.05 -14.50 8.82
C ILE A 79 -5.54 -14.48 9.01
N GLU A 80 -4.99 -15.55 9.59
CA GLU A 80 -3.55 -15.71 9.82
C GLU A 80 -3.14 -17.18 9.59
N LEU A 81 -2.03 -17.38 8.89
CA LEU A 81 -1.53 -18.71 8.58
C LEU A 81 -0.63 -19.28 9.69
N ARG A 82 0.14 -18.42 10.37
CA ARG A 82 1.07 -18.82 11.44
C ARG A 82 0.34 -19.02 12.76
N GLU A 83 0.46 -20.24 13.28
CA GLU A 83 -0.25 -20.65 14.50
C GLU A 83 0.14 -19.83 15.72
N ASP A 84 1.43 -19.54 15.88
CA ASP A 84 1.92 -18.73 17.02
C ASP A 84 1.39 -17.30 16.99
N ASN A 85 1.30 -16.68 15.82
CA ASN A 85 0.71 -15.36 15.67
C ASN A 85 -0.79 -15.38 16.00
N LEU A 86 -1.50 -16.37 15.45
CA LEU A 86 -2.92 -16.54 15.67
C LEU A 86 -3.23 -16.77 17.16
N ALA A 87 -2.43 -17.59 17.86
CA ALA A 87 -2.59 -17.84 19.29
C ALA A 87 -2.39 -16.57 20.14
N LYS A 88 -1.42 -15.73 19.77
CA LYS A 88 -1.20 -14.42 20.40
C LYS A 88 -2.38 -13.47 20.15
N ALA A 89 -2.92 -13.44 18.93
CA ALA A 89 -4.10 -12.66 18.59
C ALA A 89 -5.35 -13.14 19.36
N GLN A 90 -5.55 -14.46 19.45
CA GLN A 90 -6.65 -15.06 20.21
C GLN A 90 -6.57 -14.72 21.69
N PHE A 91 -5.36 -14.79 22.28
CA PHE A 91 -5.16 -14.37 23.66
C PHE A 91 -5.58 -12.89 23.88
N ALA A 92 -5.14 -11.97 23.03
CA ALA A 92 -5.47 -10.56 23.14
C ALA A 92 -6.98 -10.31 22.96
N ARG A 93 -7.62 -10.97 21.99
CA ARG A 93 -9.07 -10.97 21.81
C ARG A 93 -9.82 -11.41 23.06
N ASP A 94 -9.44 -12.54 23.64
CA ASP A 94 -10.10 -13.13 24.79
C ASP A 94 -9.89 -12.28 26.06
N TYR A 95 -8.69 -11.75 26.25
CA TYR A 95 -8.34 -10.85 27.33
C TYR A 95 -9.18 -9.56 27.30
N LEU A 96 -9.34 -8.99 26.11
CA LEU A 96 -10.15 -7.78 25.86
C LEU A 96 -11.65 -8.08 25.71
N LYS A 97 -12.08 -9.35 25.75
CA LYS A 97 -13.47 -9.82 25.61
C LYS A 97 -14.14 -9.31 24.32
N LEU A 98 -13.40 -9.39 23.19
CA LEU A 98 -13.88 -8.91 21.90
C LEU A 98 -14.71 -9.99 21.19
N GLU A 99 -15.98 -10.12 21.54
CA GLU A 99 -16.90 -11.14 20.99
C GLU A 99 -17.14 -11.00 19.49
N ARG A 100 -16.96 -9.80 18.93
CA ARG A 100 -17.15 -9.50 17.52
C ARG A 100 -15.87 -9.68 16.65
N LEU A 101 -14.79 -10.19 17.23
CA LEU A 101 -13.55 -10.53 16.52
C LEU A 101 -13.46 -12.06 16.38
N THR A 102 -13.59 -12.53 15.15
CA THR A 102 -13.32 -13.92 14.78
C THR A 102 -11.94 -14.05 14.18
N LEU A 103 -11.15 -15.02 14.62
CA LEU A 103 -9.80 -15.29 14.16
C LEU A 103 -9.72 -16.71 13.59
N VAL A 104 -9.25 -16.84 12.35
CA VAL A 104 -9.21 -18.09 11.60
C VAL A 104 -7.81 -18.38 11.09
N LYS A 105 -7.36 -19.65 11.26
CA LYS A 105 -6.13 -20.14 10.64
C LYS A 105 -6.42 -20.53 9.21
N ASP A 106 -6.00 -19.70 8.26
CA ASP A 106 -6.13 -19.98 6.82
C ASP A 106 -5.09 -19.22 6.01
N ASP A 107 -4.93 -19.65 4.76
CA ASP A 107 -4.14 -18.93 3.76
C ASP A 107 -4.99 -17.84 3.10
N VAL A 108 -4.46 -16.62 2.99
CA VAL A 108 -5.16 -15.50 2.35
C VAL A 108 -5.54 -15.77 0.89
N ARG A 109 -4.87 -16.70 0.21
CA ARG A 109 -5.20 -17.13 -1.15
C ARG A 109 -6.52 -17.91 -1.23
N ASN A 110 -7.01 -18.46 -0.10
CA ASN A 110 -8.27 -19.18 0.00
C ASN A 110 -9.47 -18.24 0.27
N VAL A 111 -9.24 -16.94 0.30
CA VAL A 111 -10.31 -15.97 0.57
C VAL A 111 -11.19 -15.84 -0.66
N THR A 112 -12.45 -16.24 -0.51
CA THR A 112 -13.52 -16.12 -1.52
C THR A 112 -14.83 -15.71 -0.86
N VAL A 113 -15.77 -15.24 -1.67
CA VAL A 113 -17.11 -14.85 -1.21
C VAL A 113 -17.86 -16.06 -0.63
N GLU A 114 -17.72 -17.22 -1.26
CA GLU A 114 -18.40 -18.45 -0.83
C GLU A 114 -17.94 -18.89 0.56
N ARG A 115 -16.67 -18.66 0.88
CA ARG A 115 -16.07 -19.12 2.13
C ARG A 115 -16.29 -18.14 3.28
N TYR A 116 -16.17 -16.86 3.01
CA TYR A 116 -16.13 -15.82 4.07
C TYR A 116 -17.15 -14.71 3.88
N GLY A 117 -17.82 -14.66 2.73
CA GLY A 117 -18.77 -13.60 2.41
C GLY A 117 -18.09 -12.29 2.00
N VAL A 118 -18.83 -11.19 2.17
CA VAL A 118 -18.43 -9.86 1.70
C VAL A 118 -18.23 -8.93 2.88
N PHE A 119 -17.25 -8.02 2.79
CA PHE A 119 -16.83 -7.11 3.85
C PHE A 119 -16.91 -5.66 3.38
N ASP A 120 -17.28 -4.74 4.25
CA ASP A 120 -17.28 -3.32 3.94
C ASP A 120 -15.87 -2.77 3.75
N VAL A 121 -14.95 -3.24 4.59
CA VAL A 121 -13.55 -2.85 4.59
C VAL A 121 -12.67 -4.09 4.56
N VAL A 122 -11.71 -4.11 3.64
CA VAL A 122 -10.68 -5.16 3.58
C VAL A 122 -9.31 -4.55 3.85
N LEU A 123 -8.65 -5.03 4.90
CA LEU A 123 -7.29 -4.62 5.25
C LEU A 123 -6.30 -5.60 4.62
N CYS A 124 -5.54 -5.12 3.64
CA CYS A 124 -4.44 -5.84 3.00
C CYS A 124 -3.13 -5.14 3.38
N SER A 125 -2.76 -5.23 4.67
CA SER A 125 -1.61 -4.51 5.20
C SER A 125 -0.45 -5.46 5.47
N GLY A 126 0.56 -5.43 4.60
CA GLY A 126 1.78 -6.21 4.84
C GLY A 126 1.80 -7.61 4.24
N ILE A 127 0.89 -7.95 3.32
CA ILE A 127 0.79 -9.30 2.75
C ILE A 127 0.99 -9.35 1.22
N LEU A 128 0.53 -8.35 0.47
CA LEU A 128 0.53 -8.41 -0.99
C LEU A 128 1.91 -8.69 -1.58
N TYR A 129 2.92 -8.07 -1.03
CA TYR A 129 4.32 -8.19 -1.47
C TYR A 129 5.00 -9.51 -1.08
N HIS A 130 4.33 -10.38 -0.35
CA HIS A 130 4.79 -11.75 -0.04
C HIS A 130 4.27 -12.80 -1.00
N LEU A 131 3.43 -12.42 -1.95
CA LEU A 131 2.82 -13.37 -2.88
C LEU A 131 3.65 -13.51 -4.16
N PRO A 132 3.84 -14.74 -4.67
CA PRO A 132 4.46 -14.97 -5.97
C PRO A 132 3.48 -14.65 -7.11
N ALA A 133 3.98 -14.47 -8.33
CA ALA A 133 3.14 -14.51 -9.51
C ALA A 133 2.89 -15.99 -9.92
N PRO A 134 1.67 -16.37 -10.36
CA PRO A 134 0.51 -15.51 -10.64
C PRO A 134 -0.42 -15.23 -9.44
N ASP A 135 -0.10 -15.73 -8.24
CA ASP A 135 -0.98 -15.65 -7.08
C ASP A 135 -1.29 -14.21 -6.66
N VAL A 136 -0.32 -13.30 -6.76
CA VAL A 136 -0.52 -11.88 -6.45
C VAL A 136 -1.64 -11.26 -7.30
N PHE A 137 -1.77 -11.66 -8.56
CA PHE A 137 -2.82 -11.14 -9.46
C PHE A 137 -4.19 -11.71 -9.09
N ARG A 138 -4.27 -13.02 -8.82
CA ARG A 138 -5.50 -13.69 -8.38
C ARG A 138 -5.96 -13.16 -7.04
N PHE A 139 -5.03 -12.92 -6.13
CA PHE A 139 -5.31 -12.37 -4.82
C PHE A 139 -5.96 -10.97 -4.89
N VAL A 140 -5.48 -10.07 -5.75
CA VAL A 140 -6.11 -8.75 -5.93
C VAL A 140 -7.52 -8.88 -6.50
N ARG A 141 -7.79 -9.87 -7.36
CA ARG A 141 -9.15 -10.17 -7.81
C ARG A 141 -10.04 -10.64 -6.65
N ASN A 142 -9.59 -11.63 -5.89
CA ASN A 142 -10.34 -12.14 -4.74
C ASN A 142 -10.62 -11.02 -3.72
N LEU A 143 -9.64 -10.14 -3.52
CA LEU A 143 -9.78 -8.97 -2.67
C LEU A 143 -10.90 -8.04 -3.15
N PHE A 144 -11.04 -7.83 -4.46
CA PHE A 144 -12.16 -7.08 -5.03
C PHE A 144 -13.48 -7.80 -4.82
N GLU A 145 -13.55 -9.10 -5.04
CA GLU A 145 -14.78 -9.88 -4.91
C GLU A 145 -15.36 -9.82 -3.50
N VAL A 146 -14.51 -9.98 -2.48
CA VAL A 146 -14.92 -9.94 -1.06
C VAL A 146 -15.09 -8.53 -0.51
N CYS A 147 -14.72 -7.48 -1.25
CA CYS A 147 -14.78 -6.09 -0.82
C CYS A 147 -16.07 -5.41 -1.29
N ALA A 148 -16.91 -4.90 -0.37
CA ALA A 148 -18.12 -4.18 -0.72
C ALA A 148 -17.89 -2.68 -0.96
N ARG A 149 -16.92 -2.07 -0.28
CA ARG A 149 -16.75 -0.61 -0.28
C ARG A 149 -15.32 -0.16 -0.50
N LEU A 150 -14.41 -0.52 0.38
CA LEU A 150 -13.01 -0.11 0.26
C LEU A 150 -12.02 -1.18 0.71
N ALA A 151 -10.90 -1.24 0.03
CA ALA A 151 -9.74 -1.99 0.47
C ALA A 151 -8.58 -1.02 0.78
N ILE A 152 -7.90 -1.26 1.90
CA ILE A 152 -6.72 -0.49 2.29
C ILE A 152 -5.51 -1.40 2.08
N ILE A 153 -4.64 -1.03 1.14
CA ILE A 153 -3.50 -1.84 0.71
C ILE A 153 -2.21 -1.14 1.15
N ASP A 154 -1.51 -1.72 2.12
CA ASP A 154 -0.17 -1.27 2.52
C ASP A 154 0.84 -2.30 2.05
N THR A 155 1.68 -1.94 1.09
CA THR A 155 2.54 -2.88 0.38
C THR A 155 3.87 -2.27 -0.03
N PHE A 156 4.89 -3.11 -0.19
CA PHE A 156 6.07 -2.73 -0.95
C PHE A 156 5.78 -2.78 -2.45
N VAL A 157 6.43 -1.91 -3.20
CA VAL A 157 6.32 -1.80 -4.65
C VAL A 157 7.68 -1.76 -5.33
N ALA A 158 7.75 -2.23 -6.56
CA ALA A 158 8.94 -2.14 -7.40
C ALA A 158 9.13 -0.69 -7.90
N LEU A 159 10.13 0.02 -7.41
CA LEU A 159 10.46 1.36 -7.91
C LEU A 159 11.11 1.33 -9.31
N ARG A 160 11.71 0.19 -9.67
CA ARG A 160 12.30 -0.08 -10.99
C ARG A 160 11.85 -1.45 -11.45
N PRO A 161 11.20 -1.56 -12.60
CA PRO A 161 10.84 -2.86 -13.15
C PRO A 161 12.06 -3.59 -13.68
N GLU A 162 12.13 -4.89 -13.42
CA GLU A 162 13.18 -5.79 -13.98
C GLU A 162 12.56 -6.80 -14.95
N VAL A 163 11.28 -7.11 -14.74
CA VAL A 163 10.55 -8.10 -15.53
C VAL A 163 9.11 -7.66 -15.77
N THR A 164 8.54 -8.09 -16.87
CA THR A 164 7.12 -7.91 -17.19
C THR A 164 6.48 -9.28 -17.42
N LEU A 165 5.44 -9.56 -16.67
CA LEU A 165 4.66 -10.79 -16.75
C LEU A 165 3.32 -10.52 -17.43
N SER A 166 2.79 -11.53 -18.13
CA SER A 166 1.43 -11.47 -18.71
C SER A 166 0.47 -12.26 -17.84
N PHE A 167 -0.69 -11.66 -17.56
CA PHE A 167 -1.78 -12.32 -16.85
C PHE A 167 -3.11 -11.86 -17.49
N GLU A 168 -3.89 -12.83 -17.99
CA GLU A 168 -5.19 -12.60 -18.64
C GLU A 168 -5.17 -11.54 -19.75
N GLY A 169 -4.14 -11.58 -20.59
CA GLY A 169 -3.99 -10.67 -21.74
C GLY A 169 -3.38 -9.30 -21.39
N GLU A 170 -3.21 -8.98 -20.12
CA GLU A 170 -2.60 -7.72 -19.66
C GLU A 170 -1.14 -7.93 -19.24
N ARG A 171 -0.37 -6.85 -19.22
CA ARG A 171 1.05 -6.86 -18.85
C ARG A 171 1.27 -6.12 -17.55
N TYR A 172 2.01 -6.75 -16.64
CA TYR A 172 2.34 -6.21 -15.32
C TYR A 172 3.84 -6.27 -15.09
N SER A 173 4.43 -5.13 -14.80
CA SER A 173 5.87 -4.98 -14.55
C SER A 173 6.17 -4.97 -13.06
N GLY A 174 7.33 -5.52 -12.72
CA GLY A 174 7.77 -5.61 -11.33
C GLY A 174 9.18 -6.19 -11.23
N TYR A 175 9.49 -6.74 -10.08
CA TYR A 175 10.68 -7.54 -9.88
C TYR A 175 10.43 -8.72 -8.93
N TRP A 176 11.31 -9.74 -8.99
CA TRP A 176 11.30 -10.85 -8.06
C TRP A 176 12.09 -10.53 -6.80
N TYR A 177 11.40 -10.50 -5.68
CA TYR A 177 12.02 -10.33 -4.36
C TYR A 177 12.30 -11.71 -3.74
N LYS A 178 13.52 -11.92 -3.23
CA LYS A 178 13.93 -13.15 -2.57
C LYS A 178 13.41 -13.16 -1.13
N GLU A 179 12.50 -14.08 -0.81
CA GLU A 179 11.94 -14.29 0.53
C GLU A 179 12.84 -15.19 1.38
N HIS A 180 13.31 -16.29 0.78
CA HIS A 180 14.12 -17.31 1.43
C HIS A 180 15.14 -17.90 0.47
N ASP A 181 16.12 -18.61 1.02
CA ASP A 181 16.91 -19.54 0.23
C ASP A 181 16.03 -20.71 -0.21
N GLU A 182 16.27 -21.23 -1.42
CA GLU A 182 15.50 -22.34 -1.98
C GLU A 182 15.58 -23.58 -1.08
N SER A 183 16.71 -23.78 -0.40
CA SER A 183 16.95 -24.87 0.54
C SER A 183 16.33 -24.67 1.92
N ALA A 184 15.76 -23.50 2.22
CA ALA A 184 15.19 -23.22 3.53
C ALA A 184 14.05 -24.18 3.87
N SER A 185 14.15 -24.87 5.00
CA SER A 185 13.12 -25.76 5.51
C SER A 185 11.83 -25.00 5.86
N ARG A 186 10.69 -25.71 5.88
CA ARG A 186 9.42 -25.12 6.31
C ARG A 186 9.51 -24.54 7.73
N ALA A 187 10.25 -25.16 8.63
CA ALA A 187 10.42 -24.69 10.00
C ALA A 187 11.20 -23.37 10.06
N GLU A 188 12.20 -23.19 9.20
CA GLU A 188 12.93 -21.91 9.08
C GLU A 188 12.04 -20.82 8.52
N ARG A 189 11.26 -21.11 7.47
CA ARG A 189 10.30 -20.16 6.86
C ARG A 189 9.23 -19.72 7.85
N LEU A 190 8.70 -20.65 8.66
CA LEU A 190 7.72 -20.31 9.71
C LEU A 190 8.29 -19.41 10.79
N ARG A 191 9.57 -19.59 11.16
CA ARG A 191 10.24 -18.74 12.17
C ARG A 191 10.56 -17.34 11.67
N ASN A 192 10.73 -17.15 10.36
CA ASN A 192 10.98 -15.83 9.79
C ASN A 192 9.65 -15.09 9.55
N LEU A 193 9.24 -14.28 10.53
CA LEU A 193 7.94 -13.60 10.54
C LEU A 193 7.82 -12.50 9.47
N HIS A 194 8.94 -12.06 8.88
CA HIS A 194 8.98 -11.00 7.87
C HIS A 194 9.09 -11.52 6.44
N SER A 195 8.87 -12.82 6.22
CA SER A 195 8.96 -13.45 4.92
C SER A 195 7.76 -14.35 4.66
N SER A 196 7.55 -14.72 3.41
CA SER A 196 6.53 -15.70 3.01
C SER A 196 6.71 -17.04 3.74
N VAL A 197 5.64 -17.82 3.88
CA VAL A 197 5.71 -19.15 4.51
C VAL A 197 6.13 -20.24 3.52
N ASP A 198 5.72 -20.13 2.27
CA ASP A 198 5.80 -21.25 1.31
C ASP A 198 6.58 -20.95 0.02
N ASN A 199 6.68 -19.69 -0.40
CA ASN A 199 7.42 -19.35 -1.62
C ASN A 199 8.81 -18.77 -1.31
N ALA A 200 9.79 -19.16 -2.13
CA ALA A 200 11.16 -18.63 -2.05
C ALA A 200 11.28 -17.23 -2.64
N GLN A 201 10.38 -16.85 -3.54
CA GLN A 201 10.35 -15.55 -4.20
C GLN A 201 8.93 -15.01 -4.26
N SER A 202 8.78 -13.71 -4.09
CA SER A 202 7.53 -12.97 -4.27
C SER A 202 7.66 -11.97 -5.42
N PHE A 203 6.53 -11.54 -5.98
CA PHE A 203 6.53 -10.61 -7.11
C PHE A 203 6.01 -9.25 -6.69
N TRP A 204 6.91 -8.26 -6.64
CA TRP A 204 6.57 -6.88 -6.29
C TRP A 204 6.18 -6.13 -7.56
N LEU A 205 4.95 -5.67 -7.60
CA LEU A 205 4.41 -4.86 -8.70
C LEU A 205 4.97 -3.44 -8.67
N THR A 206 5.16 -2.84 -9.85
CA THR A 206 5.33 -1.38 -9.90
C THR A 206 4.06 -0.66 -9.45
N PRO A 207 4.13 0.60 -8.98
CA PRO A 207 2.93 1.38 -8.65
C PRO A 207 1.94 1.46 -9.81
N ALA A 208 2.43 1.59 -11.05
CA ALA A 208 1.58 1.64 -12.25
C ALA A 208 0.91 0.30 -12.52
N SER A 209 1.63 -0.81 -12.44
CA SER A 209 1.07 -2.15 -12.61
C SER A 209 0.06 -2.50 -11.53
N LEU A 210 0.32 -2.10 -10.28
CA LEU A 210 -0.65 -2.28 -9.19
C LEU A 210 -1.93 -1.47 -9.45
N ALA A 211 -1.81 -0.21 -9.85
CA ALA A 211 -2.96 0.64 -10.19
C ALA A 211 -3.77 0.05 -11.36
N ASN A 212 -3.09 -0.43 -12.40
CA ASN A 212 -3.74 -1.06 -13.55
C ASN A 212 -4.48 -2.35 -13.14
N LEU A 213 -3.85 -3.19 -12.32
CA LEU A 213 -4.46 -4.42 -11.81
C LEU A 213 -5.70 -4.11 -10.96
N VAL A 214 -5.61 -3.19 -10.00
CA VAL A 214 -6.71 -2.77 -9.14
C VAL A 214 -7.87 -2.19 -9.95
N SER A 215 -7.59 -1.36 -10.94
CA SER A 215 -8.62 -0.82 -11.84
C SER A 215 -9.24 -1.91 -12.72
N ARG A 216 -8.44 -2.84 -13.22
CA ARG A 216 -8.88 -3.94 -14.09
C ARG A 216 -9.83 -4.90 -13.37
N VAL A 217 -9.59 -5.20 -12.10
CA VAL A 217 -10.49 -6.08 -11.33
C VAL A 217 -11.81 -5.40 -10.95
N GLY A 218 -11.92 -4.06 -11.08
CA GLY A 218 -13.20 -3.35 -10.98
C GLY A 218 -13.30 -2.26 -9.91
N PHE A 219 -12.23 -1.96 -9.15
CA PHE A 219 -12.26 -0.80 -8.27
C PHE A 219 -12.40 0.49 -9.08
N SER A 220 -13.33 1.34 -8.69
CA SER A 220 -13.68 2.58 -9.41
C SER A 220 -12.68 3.72 -9.18
N SER A 221 -11.96 3.67 -8.05
CA SER A 221 -10.97 4.68 -7.68
C SER A 221 -9.81 4.05 -6.91
N PHE A 222 -8.60 4.60 -7.10
CA PHE A 222 -7.39 4.13 -6.43
C PHE A 222 -6.51 5.33 -6.08
N TYR A 223 -6.24 5.50 -4.78
CA TYR A 223 -5.50 6.65 -4.26
C TYR A 223 -4.28 6.20 -3.47
N GLU A 224 -3.16 6.87 -3.63
CA GLU A 224 -2.04 6.74 -2.71
C GLU A 224 -2.33 7.59 -1.46
N CYS A 225 -2.31 6.95 -0.28
CA CYS A 225 -2.55 7.60 1.00
C CYS A 225 -1.22 7.93 1.65
N LEU A 226 -0.92 9.21 1.81
CA LEU A 226 0.28 9.64 2.51
C LEU A 226 0.19 9.31 4.01
N LYS A 227 1.26 8.74 4.52
CA LYS A 227 1.44 8.49 5.95
C LYS A 227 2.26 9.62 6.55
N PRO A 228 1.89 10.16 7.71
CA PRO A 228 2.69 11.17 8.40
C PRO A 228 3.82 10.51 9.23
N GLU A 229 4.55 9.58 8.63
CA GLU A 229 5.69 8.90 9.25
C GLU A 229 6.99 9.45 8.69
N HIS A 230 7.96 9.74 9.55
CA HIS A 230 9.21 10.38 9.14
C HIS A 230 10.19 9.44 8.43
N GLU A 231 10.05 8.12 8.57
CA GLU A 231 11.04 7.14 8.10
C GLU A 231 10.38 5.91 7.44
N VAL A 232 9.45 6.13 6.52
CA VAL A 232 8.92 5.04 5.71
C VAL A 232 9.85 4.81 4.52
N PRO A 233 10.29 3.57 4.23
CA PRO A 233 10.99 3.27 3.00
C PRO A 233 10.20 3.80 1.79
N CYS A 234 10.90 4.41 0.81
CA CYS A 234 10.25 5.04 -0.34
C CYS A 234 9.49 4.07 -1.25
N ASP A 235 9.79 2.78 -1.13
CA ASP A 235 9.14 1.67 -1.82
C ASP A 235 7.96 1.06 -1.05
N ARG A 236 7.74 1.45 0.23
CA ARG A 236 6.55 1.05 0.97
C ARG A 236 5.46 2.08 0.85
N ARG A 237 4.34 1.70 0.26
CA ARG A 237 3.22 2.57 -0.07
C ARG A 237 1.91 2.09 0.52
N ALA A 238 1.04 3.06 0.85
CA ALA A 238 -0.32 2.76 1.27
C ALA A 238 -1.29 3.31 0.23
N TYR A 239 -2.26 2.48 -0.13
CA TYR A 239 -3.28 2.82 -1.11
C TYR A 239 -4.66 2.55 -0.54
N VAL A 240 -5.64 3.30 -1.07
CA VAL A 240 -7.07 3.09 -0.85
C VAL A 240 -7.70 2.79 -2.19
N ALA A 241 -8.32 1.62 -2.31
CA ALA A 241 -9.08 1.19 -3.46
C ALA A 241 -10.58 1.23 -3.13
N ILE A 242 -11.36 1.97 -3.90
CA ILE A 242 -12.80 2.16 -3.64
C ILE A 242 -13.60 1.35 -4.64
N ARG A 243 -14.52 0.51 -4.14
CA ARG A 243 -15.53 -0.16 -4.93
C ARG A 243 -16.78 0.70 -4.96
N GLY A 244 -16.86 1.57 -5.97
CA GLY A 244 -17.99 2.46 -6.21
C GLY A 244 -18.63 2.17 -7.56
N GLN A 245 -19.59 3.02 -7.94
CA GLN A 245 -20.17 3.01 -9.28
C GLN A 245 -19.36 3.94 -10.19
N ALA A 246 -19.08 3.48 -11.40
CA ALA A 246 -18.45 4.33 -12.41
C ALA A 246 -19.42 5.45 -12.81
N ALA A 247 -18.96 6.69 -12.72
CA ALA A 247 -19.73 7.85 -13.15
C ALA A 247 -19.50 8.10 -14.64
N GLY A 248 -20.60 8.31 -15.39
CA GLY A 248 -20.53 8.71 -16.79
C GLY A 248 -20.16 10.20 -16.92
N VAL A 249 -19.33 10.52 -17.90
CA VAL A 249 -19.02 11.93 -18.27
C VAL A 249 -20.09 12.41 -19.25
N LEU A 250 -20.95 13.33 -18.82
CA LEU A 250 -22.10 13.78 -19.61
C LEU A 250 -21.79 14.96 -20.53
N SER A 251 -20.82 15.79 -20.18
CA SER A 251 -20.43 17.01 -20.90
C SER A 251 -19.49 16.75 -22.09
N SER A 252 -18.95 15.55 -22.23
CA SER A 252 -17.97 15.19 -23.27
C SER A 252 -18.30 13.83 -23.86
N PRO A 253 -19.19 13.76 -24.89
CA PRO A 253 -19.61 12.49 -25.48
C PRO A 253 -18.48 11.55 -25.89
N PRO A 254 -17.34 12.02 -26.45
CA PRO A 254 -16.22 11.14 -26.83
C PRO A 254 -15.56 10.41 -25.68
N THR A 255 -15.70 10.94 -24.44
CA THR A 255 -15.09 10.34 -23.23
C THR A 255 -16.11 9.64 -22.35
N ARG A 256 -17.39 9.70 -22.68
CA ARG A 256 -18.49 9.18 -21.87
C ARG A 256 -18.34 7.69 -21.52
N ASP A 257 -17.95 6.90 -22.49
CA ASP A 257 -17.87 5.44 -22.39
C ASP A 257 -16.43 4.93 -22.49
N MET A 258 -15.44 5.83 -22.35
CA MET A 258 -14.04 5.41 -22.36
C MET A 258 -13.73 4.57 -21.12
N PRO A 259 -13.09 3.41 -21.28
CA PRO A 259 -12.52 2.69 -20.17
C PRO A 259 -11.43 3.56 -19.50
N HIS A 260 -11.20 3.35 -18.21
CA HIS A 260 -10.09 3.99 -17.51
C HIS A 260 -8.79 3.73 -18.27
N ALA A 261 -8.09 4.81 -18.63
CA ALA A 261 -6.80 4.69 -19.28
C ALA A 261 -5.83 4.02 -18.31
N ALA A 262 -5.13 3.00 -18.79
CA ALA A 262 -4.11 2.34 -17.98
C ALA A 262 -3.01 3.34 -17.58
N ALA A 263 -2.57 3.27 -16.32
CA ALA A 263 -1.45 4.08 -15.85
C ALA A 263 -0.17 3.67 -16.62
N PRO A 264 0.65 4.63 -17.08
CA PRO A 264 1.90 4.31 -17.75
C PRO A 264 2.87 3.64 -16.80
N GLU A 265 3.57 2.59 -17.25
CA GLU A 265 4.56 1.86 -16.46
C GLU A 265 5.73 2.73 -16.00
N GLN A 266 6.10 3.69 -16.82
CA GLN A 266 7.11 4.67 -16.42
C GLN A 266 6.44 5.98 -16.07
N PRO A 267 6.82 6.62 -14.96
CA PRO A 267 6.38 7.98 -14.72
C PRO A 267 6.74 8.78 -15.95
N ARG A 268 5.79 9.53 -16.49
CA ARG A 268 6.08 10.47 -17.56
C ARG A 268 7.31 11.27 -17.12
N PRO A 269 8.33 11.42 -17.97
CA PRO A 269 9.47 12.24 -17.61
C PRO A 269 8.91 13.57 -17.14
N PRO A 270 9.47 14.16 -16.06
CA PRO A 270 8.97 15.45 -15.57
C PRO A 270 8.86 16.37 -16.78
N MET A 271 7.73 17.09 -16.87
CA MET A 271 7.39 17.94 -18.02
C MET A 271 8.53 18.90 -18.41
N TYR A 272 9.51 19.02 -17.51
CA TYR A 272 10.76 19.74 -17.71
C TYR A 272 11.95 18.80 -17.43
N ARG A 273 12.75 18.52 -18.46
CA ARG A 273 14.05 17.87 -18.25
C ARG A 273 14.85 18.66 -17.22
N LYS A 274 15.38 17.99 -16.18
CA LYS A 274 16.35 18.63 -15.27
C LYS A 274 17.42 19.30 -16.14
N ARG A 275 17.53 20.60 -16.03
CA ARG A 275 18.48 21.42 -16.79
C ARG A 275 19.89 20.87 -16.56
N GLY A 276 20.50 20.30 -17.60
CA GLY A 276 21.83 19.75 -17.52
C GLY A 276 22.88 20.81 -17.16
N PRO A 277 24.08 20.43 -16.76
CA PRO A 277 25.15 21.37 -16.39
C PRO A 277 25.44 22.40 -17.48
N LEU A 278 25.37 22.00 -18.76
CA LEU A 278 25.52 22.92 -19.89
C LEU A 278 24.47 24.03 -19.94
N PHE A 279 23.21 23.74 -19.60
CA PHE A 279 22.17 24.77 -19.53
C PHE A 279 22.41 25.77 -18.39
N ARG A 280 22.89 25.27 -17.24
CA ARG A 280 23.29 26.13 -16.12
C ARG A 280 24.45 27.04 -16.46
N LEU A 281 25.42 26.54 -17.21
CA LEU A 281 26.56 27.32 -17.70
C LEU A 281 26.10 28.39 -18.70
N ALA A 282 25.29 28.01 -19.70
CA ALA A 282 24.73 28.91 -20.68
C ALA A 282 23.92 30.06 -20.05
N LYS A 283 23.11 29.75 -19.00
CA LYS A 283 22.38 30.78 -18.23
C LYS A 283 23.31 31.76 -17.53
N ARG A 284 24.52 31.35 -17.15
CA ARG A 284 25.49 32.16 -16.42
C ARG A 284 26.36 33.03 -17.34
N VAL A 285 26.65 32.55 -18.54
CA VAL A 285 27.63 33.15 -19.45
C VAL A 285 26.99 33.98 -20.58
N LEU A 286 25.79 33.58 -21.06
CA LEU A 286 25.15 34.29 -22.18
C LEU A 286 24.50 35.60 -21.76
N PRO A 287 24.70 36.68 -22.54
CA PRO A 287 23.97 37.94 -22.32
C PRO A 287 22.46 37.80 -22.58
N GLN A 288 21.65 38.70 -21.98
CA GLN A 288 20.18 38.57 -22.02
C GLN A 288 19.58 38.51 -23.45
N PRO A 289 20.07 39.29 -24.43
CA PRO A 289 19.54 39.20 -25.80
C PRO A 289 19.73 37.82 -26.45
N ALA A 290 20.88 37.20 -26.22
CA ALA A 290 21.14 35.83 -26.72
C ALA A 290 20.29 34.76 -26.01
N LYS A 291 20.00 34.93 -24.73
CA LYS A 291 19.06 34.07 -24.00
C LYS A 291 17.63 34.16 -24.57
N ASP A 292 17.20 35.35 -24.95
CA ASP A 292 15.84 35.56 -25.49
C ASP A 292 15.68 34.95 -26.86
N LEU A 293 16.71 34.93 -27.70
CA LEU A 293 16.72 34.31 -29.03
C LEU A 293 16.56 32.79 -28.98
N ILE A 294 17.13 32.13 -27.98
CA ILE A 294 17.11 30.68 -27.87
C ILE A 294 15.91 30.15 -27.09
N LYS A 295 15.16 31.00 -26.38
CA LYS A 295 13.98 30.59 -25.58
C LYS A 295 12.92 29.84 -26.39
N PRO A 296 12.54 30.23 -27.62
CA PRO A 296 11.56 29.49 -28.40
C PRO A 296 12.01 28.05 -28.72
N ALA A 297 13.25 27.89 -29.12
CA ALA A 297 13.83 26.57 -29.42
C ALA A 297 13.93 25.69 -28.15
N LEU A 298 14.27 26.26 -27.01
CA LEU A 298 14.29 25.56 -25.72
C LEU A 298 12.89 25.16 -25.23
N ARG A 299 11.85 25.93 -25.57
CA ARG A 299 10.46 25.57 -25.30
C ARG A 299 10.00 24.43 -26.22
N ALA A 300 10.30 24.53 -27.52
CA ALA A 300 9.99 23.45 -28.46
C ALA A 300 10.67 22.13 -28.09
N ALA A 301 11.86 22.18 -27.52
CA ALA A 301 12.59 21.02 -27.02
C ALA A 301 12.15 20.55 -25.60
N GLY A 302 11.11 21.17 -25.00
CA GLY A 302 10.65 20.82 -23.66
C GLY A 302 11.62 21.16 -22.50
N ILE A 303 12.60 22.04 -22.74
CA ILE A 303 13.58 22.46 -21.76
C ILE A 303 13.12 23.66 -20.92
N LEU A 304 12.26 24.49 -21.49
CA LEU A 304 11.58 25.61 -20.82
C LEU A 304 10.07 25.44 -20.85
N PRO A 305 9.36 25.93 -19.80
CA PRO A 305 7.89 25.88 -19.77
C PRO A 305 7.28 26.72 -20.90
N PRO A 306 6.05 26.33 -21.35
CA PRO A 306 5.29 27.14 -22.30
C PRO A 306 5.08 28.59 -21.82
N ASN A 307 4.76 29.49 -22.75
CA ASN A 307 4.37 30.86 -22.38
C ASN A 307 3.09 30.79 -21.53
N GLY A 308 3.01 31.58 -20.47
CA GLY A 308 1.83 31.61 -19.61
C GLY A 308 1.87 30.68 -18.41
N THR A 309 3.00 30.03 -18.11
CA THR A 309 3.14 29.20 -16.90
C THR A 309 2.88 30.02 -15.63
N PRO A 310 1.96 29.60 -14.76
CA PRO A 310 1.58 30.31 -13.55
C PRO A 310 2.78 30.57 -12.60
N PRO A 311 2.77 31.68 -11.82
CA PRO A 311 3.87 32.01 -10.91
C PRO A 311 4.24 30.92 -9.90
N TRP A 312 3.28 30.13 -9.44
CA TRP A 312 3.51 29.06 -8.46
C TRP A 312 4.28 27.87 -9.04
N MET A 313 4.23 27.64 -10.35
CA MET A 313 5.09 26.65 -11.03
C MET A 313 6.55 27.10 -11.14
N LYS A 314 6.84 28.39 -10.94
CA LYS A 314 8.19 28.95 -11.05
C LYS A 314 8.94 28.92 -9.71
N SER A 315 8.24 28.81 -8.58
CA SER A 315 8.81 28.92 -7.24
C SER A 315 9.41 27.62 -6.68
N ALA A 316 9.13 26.49 -7.28
CA ALA A 316 9.72 25.20 -6.86
C ALA A 316 11.24 25.08 -7.14
N GLU A 317 11.84 26.03 -7.83
CA GLU A 317 13.28 26.03 -8.18
C GLU A 317 14.18 26.76 -7.17
N SER A 318 13.65 27.50 -6.18
CA SER A 318 14.45 28.39 -5.32
C SER A 318 14.73 27.88 -3.91
N SER A 319 14.20 26.72 -3.52
CA SER A 319 14.36 26.16 -2.15
C SER A 319 15.32 24.98 -2.08
N SER A 320 16.51 25.11 -2.64
CA SER A 320 17.62 24.22 -2.33
C SER A 320 18.39 24.78 -1.12
N PRO A 321 18.45 24.13 0.05
CA PRO A 321 19.20 24.63 1.18
C PRO A 321 20.70 24.67 0.82
N ARG A 322 21.30 25.83 0.95
CA ARG A 322 22.76 25.99 0.89
C ARG A 322 23.36 25.18 2.03
N ARG A 323 24.05 24.07 1.71
CA ARG A 323 24.93 23.40 2.67
C ARG A 323 25.97 24.42 3.14
N ARG A 324 25.88 24.87 4.39
CA ARG A 324 27.01 25.51 5.08
C ARG A 324 27.98 24.38 5.44
N GLY A 325 29.20 24.48 4.91
CA GLY A 325 30.29 23.61 5.32
C GLY A 325 30.70 23.92 6.78
N PRO A 326 31.29 22.96 7.48
CA PRO A 326 31.79 23.19 8.84
C PRO A 326 32.97 24.14 8.84
N LYS A 327 32.97 25.04 9.83
CA LYS A 327 34.18 25.69 10.33
C LYS A 327 34.78 24.81 11.41
#